data_5f2973c309a0c06756e0b99b99a1ac4a
#
_entry.id   5f2973c309a0c06756e0b99b99a1ac4a
#
_cell.length_a   1.000
_cell.length_b   1.000
_cell.length_c   1.000
_cell.angle_alpha   90.00
_cell.angle_beta   90.00
_cell.angle_gamma   90.00
#
_symmetry.space_group_name_H-M   'P 1'
#
loop_
_entity.id
_entity.type
_entity.pdbx_description
1 polymer ?
#
loop_
_entity_poly.entity_id
_entity_poly.type
_entity_poly.pdbx_seq_one_letter_code
_entity_poly.pdbx_strand_id
1 'polypeptide(L)'
;MSGTRTIVAALAGLFAVAGASGPATAAEHIKIGLLITAGSAPIFVAKEKKYFEAEGLDAELAPFDAGQPVAVAAVSGDIDFGTAGITSALYTLAAEGALRIIAGSSYDVPGFPAAGIVASNQAYDNGLKSLKAMANHSTALTQIGSSYHYAFAVVAEKNGVDIKTMRTMPLQSLGNAAAAVVGGSADTAMLTSAILLPLVQKGQVKFLSWAADDVPWQVALVWTSGKTANERGATVKHFLAAMRRGAHDVAAAFVGPDGKKNFDLPTSEATVAIVAKSINLPVEQTKVAIGYTDPDLRVDETDVARQIAWFRGQGMIKTDFGVDKVVDARYAIALPEKKPAR
;
A
#
# COMPACT_ATOMS: atom_id res chain seq x y z
N MET A 1 95.77 18.81 2.64
CA MET A 1 94.77 19.32 1.79
C MET A 1 93.50 18.53 2.07
N SER A 2 92.62 19.11 2.86
CA SER A 2 91.45 18.50 3.46
C SER A 2 90.26 18.88 2.67
N GLY A 3 89.44 17.90 2.17
CA GLY A 3 88.22 18.09 1.42
C GLY A 3 87.05 17.63 2.28
N THR A 4 86.30 18.57 2.84
CA THR A 4 85.10 18.33 3.65
C THR A 4 83.90 18.06 2.72
N ARG A 5 83.30 16.87 2.83
CA ARG A 5 82.02 16.53 2.15
C ARG A 5 80.87 16.82 3.12
N THR A 6 80.05 17.80 2.70
CA THR A 6 78.80 18.13 3.39
C THR A 6 77.68 17.18 2.90
N ILE A 7 77.10 16.41 3.86
CA ILE A 7 75.91 15.57 3.62
C ILE A 7 74.68 16.41 3.89
N VAL A 8 73.85 16.63 2.86
CA VAL A 8 72.51 17.24 2.99
C VAL A 8 71.53 16.13 3.26
N ALA A 9 70.98 16.10 4.45
CA ALA A 9 69.87 15.20 4.81
C ALA A 9 68.53 15.84 4.40
N ALA A 10 67.82 15.22 3.43
CA ALA A 10 66.46 15.58 3.03
C ALA A 10 65.48 14.91 4.00
N LEU A 11 64.81 15.68 4.86
CA LEU A 11 63.65 15.23 5.64
C LEU A 11 62.42 15.22 4.71
N ALA A 12 61.97 14.02 4.34
CA ALA A 12 60.65 13.83 3.72
C ALA A 12 59.56 13.83 4.82
N GLY A 13 58.79 14.91 4.89
CA GLY A 13 57.65 15.00 5.79
C GLY A 13 56.49 14.12 5.26
N LEU A 14 56.16 13.03 5.96
CA LEU A 14 54.91 12.27 5.76
C LEU A 14 53.76 13.10 6.34
N PHE A 15 52.97 13.71 5.49
CA PHE A 15 51.63 14.22 5.87
C PHE A 15 50.70 13.03 5.99
N ALA A 16 50.44 12.55 7.22
CA ALA A 16 49.37 11.65 7.52
C ALA A 16 48.05 12.41 7.40
N VAL A 17 47.31 12.17 6.30
CA VAL A 17 45.91 12.59 6.17
C VAL A 17 45.11 11.73 7.13
N ALA A 18 44.87 12.20 8.34
CA ALA A 18 43.92 11.64 9.27
C ALA A 18 42.51 11.90 8.67
N GLY A 19 41.96 10.94 7.94
CA GLY A 19 40.58 10.94 7.53
C GLY A 19 39.72 11.01 8.80
N ALA A 20 39.05 12.14 9.00
CA ALA A 20 38.04 12.31 10.04
C ALA A 20 36.86 11.40 9.72
N SER A 21 36.94 10.14 10.16
CA SER A 21 35.75 9.29 10.30
C SER A 21 34.92 9.92 11.42
N GLY A 22 33.94 10.77 11.04
CA GLY A 22 32.91 11.20 11.98
C GLY A 22 32.29 9.97 12.64
N PRO A 23 31.82 10.06 13.89
CA PRO A 23 31.12 8.94 14.52
C PRO A 23 30.02 8.47 13.60
N ALA A 24 30.07 7.23 13.14
CA ALA A 24 28.95 6.59 12.45
C ALA A 24 27.78 6.60 13.45
N THR A 25 26.82 7.50 13.26
CA THR A 25 25.60 7.50 14.06
C THR A 25 24.94 6.13 13.82
N ALA A 26 24.68 5.39 14.90
CA ALA A 26 23.96 4.12 14.79
C ALA A 26 22.64 4.38 14.05
N ALA A 27 22.29 3.50 13.11
CA ALA A 27 21.04 3.63 12.37
C ALA A 27 19.85 3.65 13.34
N GLU A 28 18.92 4.58 13.14
CA GLU A 28 17.72 4.68 13.97
C GLU A 28 16.80 3.51 13.68
N HIS A 29 16.49 2.71 14.70
CA HIS A 29 15.57 1.59 14.55
C HIS A 29 14.14 2.09 14.37
N ILE A 30 13.46 1.60 13.32
CA ILE A 30 12.06 1.88 13.04
C ILE A 30 11.31 0.58 12.75
N LYS A 31 10.03 0.54 13.13
CA LYS A 31 9.15 -0.58 12.88
C LYS A 31 8.01 -0.20 11.96
N ILE A 32 7.84 -0.95 10.87
CA ILE A 32 6.86 -0.68 9.81
C ILE A 32 5.79 -1.77 9.81
N GLY A 33 4.57 -1.43 10.20
CA GLY A 33 3.40 -2.31 10.11
C GLY A 33 2.82 -2.33 8.71
N LEU A 34 2.61 -3.53 8.15
CA LEU A 34 2.11 -3.68 6.79
C LEU A 34 1.39 -5.02 6.58
N LEU A 35 0.60 -5.11 5.51
CA LEU A 35 0.10 -6.39 5.01
C LEU A 35 1.12 -6.99 4.03
N ILE A 36 1.30 -8.31 4.07
CA ILE A 36 2.14 -9.05 3.13
C ILE A 36 1.37 -9.23 1.80
N THR A 37 1.26 -8.14 1.05
CA THR A 37 0.58 -8.08 -0.25
C THR A 37 1.40 -7.30 -1.27
N ALA A 38 1.09 -7.44 -2.54
CA ALA A 38 1.77 -6.70 -3.61
C ALA A 38 1.61 -5.17 -3.49
N GLY A 39 0.58 -4.68 -2.78
CA GLY A 39 0.41 -3.25 -2.47
C GLY A 39 1.52 -2.66 -1.60
N SER A 40 2.29 -3.51 -0.89
CA SER A 40 3.45 -3.10 -0.08
C SER A 40 4.78 -3.14 -0.85
N ALA A 41 4.76 -3.36 -2.18
CA ALA A 41 5.95 -3.47 -3.02
C ALA A 41 6.99 -2.35 -2.82
N PRO A 42 6.63 -1.06 -2.70
CA PRO A 42 7.60 0.01 -2.44
C PRO A 42 8.46 -0.23 -1.20
N ILE A 43 7.84 -0.73 -0.12
CA ILE A 43 8.55 -1.02 1.14
C ILE A 43 9.47 -2.23 0.99
N PHE A 44 9.00 -3.30 0.34
CA PHE A 44 9.83 -4.49 0.09
C PHE A 44 11.05 -4.17 -0.76
N VAL A 45 10.86 -3.39 -1.82
CA VAL A 45 11.96 -2.95 -2.69
C VAL A 45 12.92 -2.02 -1.92
N ALA A 46 12.40 -1.06 -1.15
CA ALA A 46 13.23 -0.17 -0.35
C ALA A 46 14.07 -0.94 0.69
N LYS A 47 13.49 -1.96 1.34
CA LYS A 47 14.20 -2.80 2.31
C LYS A 47 15.27 -3.67 1.64
N GLU A 48 14.93 -4.40 0.57
CA GLU A 48 15.88 -5.30 -0.12
C GLU A 48 17.05 -4.52 -0.76
N LYS A 49 16.77 -3.32 -1.29
CA LYS A 49 17.79 -2.42 -1.88
C LYS A 49 18.51 -1.53 -0.86
N LYS A 50 18.25 -1.72 0.45
CA LYS A 50 18.87 -0.99 1.54
C LYS A 50 18.69 0.53 1.48
N TYR A 51 17.52 0.98 0.99
CA TYR A 51 17.23 2.41 0.92
C TYR A 51 16.94 3.01 2.30
N PHE A 52 16.39 2.21 3.23
CA PHE A 52 16.23 2.62 4.63
C PHE A 52 17.58 2.82 5.31
N GLU A 53 18.50 1.88 5.11
CA GLU A 53 19.87 1.97 5.67
C GLU A 53 20.63 3.18 5.10
N ALA A 54 20.43 3.49 3.80
CA ALA A 54 21.02 4.68 3.17
C ALA A 54 20.49 6.00 3.74
N GLU A 55 19.28 5.97 4.31
CA GLU A 55 18.67 7.09 5.03
C GLU A 55 18.94 7.05 6.54
N GLY A 56 19.85 6.18 7.01
CA GLY A 56 20.21 6.06 8.42
C GLY A 56 19.16 5.33 9.28
N LEU A 57 18.29 4.52 8.66
CA LEU A 57 17.22 3.79 9.33
C LEU A 57 17.48 2.28 9.30
N ASP A 58 17.31 1.62 10.45
CA ASP A 58 17.21 0.16 10.55
C ASP A 58 15.72 -0.22 10.59
N ALA A 59 15.17 -0.61 9.45
CA ALA A 59 13.74 -0.86 9.30
C ALA A 59 13.38 -2.32 9.59
N GLU A 60 12.56 -2.58 10.61
CA GLU A 60 11.91 -3.87 10.88
C GLU A 60 10.51 -3.88 10.23
N LEU A 61 10.17 -4.97 9.53
CA LEU A 61 8.83 -5.16 8.97
C LEU A 61 7.97 -6.00 9.91
N ALA A 62 6.82 -5.47 10.32
CA ALA A 62 5.84 -6.12 11.20
C ALA A 62 4.59 -6.50 10.38
N PRO A 63 4.34 -7.79 10.08
CA PRO A 63 3.18 -8.21 9.30
C PRO A 63 1.89 -8.19 10.12
N PHE A 64 0.78 -7.82 9.44
CA PHE A 64 -0.59 -7.83 9.97
C PHE A 64 -1.55 -8.43 8.94
N ASP A 65 -2.69 -8.94 9.42
CA ASP A 65 -3.71 -9.58 8.56
C ASP A 65 -4.77 -8.60 8.03
N ALA A 66 -4.90 -7.39 8.63
CA ALA A 66 -5.89 -6.39 8.27
C ALA A 66 -5.43 -4.96 8.62
N GLY A 67 -6.04 -3.95 7.99
CA GLY A 67 -5.62 -2.55 8.12
C GLY A 67 -5.92 -1.93 9.50
N GLN A 68 -7.01 -2.31 10.16
CA GLN A 68 -7.36 -1.72 11.47
C GLN A 68 -6.34 -2.06 12.56
N PRO A 69 -5.85 -3.31 12.72
CA PRO A 69 -4.77 -3.60 13.66
C PRO A 69 -3.49 -2.79 13.40
N VAL A 70 -3.13 -2.53 12.13
CA VAL A 70 -1.98 -1.66 11.81
C VAL A 70 -2.19 -0.23 12.32
N ALA A 71 -3.40 0.32 12.15
CA ALA A 71 -3.72 1.66 12.64
C ALA A 71 -3.63 1.74 14.18
N VAL A 72 -4.16 0.73 14.88
CA VAL A 72 -4.10 0.63 16.36
C VAL A 72 -2.66 0.52 16.83
N ALA A 73 -1.83 -0.33 16.21
CA ALA A 73 -0.42 -0.50 16.55
C ALA A 73 0.40 0.80 16.39
N ALA A 74 0.05 1.63 15.39
CA ALA A 74 0.69 2.94 15.24
C ALA A 74 0.29 3.93 16.34
N VAL A 75 -0.98 3.90 16.79
CA VAL A 75 -1.45 4.74 17.91
C VAL A 75 -0.82 4.32 19.23
N SER A 76 -0.71 3.00 19.49
CA SER A 76 -0.06 2.48 20.72
C SER A 76 1.45 2.69 20.74
N GLY A 77 2.09 2.93 19.59
CA GLY A 77 3.54 3.05 19.46
C GLY A 77 4.27 1.71 19.28
N ASP A 78 3.53 0.62 19.03
CA ASP A 78 4.12 -0.69 18.73
C ASP A 78 4.79 -0.71 17.35
N ILE A 79 4.41 0.21 16.47
CA ILE A 79 5.03 0.49 15.18
C ILE A 79 5.19 2.01 14.99
N ASP A 80 6.22 2.41 14.24
CA ASP A 80 6.47 3.82 13.89
C ASP A 80 5.67 4.27 12.67
N PHE A 81 5.57 3.41 11.67
CA PHE A 81 4.88 3.66 10.40
C PHE A 81 3.94 2.52 10.08
N GLY A 82 2.81 2.84 9.47
CA GLY A 82 1.84 1.87 9.01
C GLY A 82 1.48 2.06 7.54
N THR A 83 1.28 0.95 6.81
CA THR A 83 0.66 0.97 5.48
C THR A 83 -0.28 -0.20 5.31
N ALA A 84 -1.50 0.08 4.92
CA ALA A 84 -2.52 -0.93 4.64
C ALA A 84 -3.69 -0.33 3.88
N GLY A 85 -4.68 -1.15 3.56
CA GLY A 85 -5.97 -0.71 3.07
C GLY A 85 -6.64 0.25 4.05
N ILE A 86 -7.25 1.28 3.52
CA ILE A 86 -7.91 2.36 4.25
C ILE A 86 -9.12 1.81 5.03
N THR A 87 -9.38 2.36 6.21
CA THR A 87 -10.56 2.01 7.02
C THR A 87 -11.25 3.25 7.58
N SER A 88 -12.56 3.15 7.88
CA SER A 88 -13.28 4.22 8.58
C SER A 88 -12.65 4.57 9.93
N ALA A 89 -12.11 3.56 10.63
CA ALA A 89 -11.39 3.74 11.90
C ALA A 89 -10.09 4.54 11.72
N LEU A 90 -9.32 4.29 10.64
CA LEU A 90 -8.12 5.07 10.31
C LEU A 90 -8.46 6.56 10.17
N TYR A 91 -9.51 6.88 9.39
CA TYR A 91 -9.92 8.27 9.21
C TYR A 91 -10.39 8.93 10.52
N THR A 92 -11.12 8.20 11.36
CA THR A 92 -11.54 8.72 12.67
C THR A 92 -10.35 9.02 13.57
N LEU A 93 -9.40 8.07 13.69
CA LEU A 93 -8.18 8.26 14.49
C LEU A 93 -7.30 9.40 13.93
N ALA A 94 -7.26 9.56 12.60
CA ALA A 94 -6.53 10.65 11.98
C ALA A 94 -7.20 12.01 12.23
N ALA A 95 -8.52 12.10 12.13
CA ALA A 95 -9.28 13.32 12.43
C ALA A 95 -9.14 13.76 13.90
N GLU A 96 -9.05 12.81 14.83
CA GLU A 96 -8.78 13.03 16.26
C GLU A 96 -7.32 13.41 16.55
N GLY A 97 -6.44 13.31 15.55
CA GLY A 97 -5.03 13.65 15.68
C GLY A 97 -4.15 12.51 16.21
N ALA A 98 -4.72 11.35 16.52
CA ALA A 98 -3.96 10.17 16.96
C ALA A 98 -3.07 9.60 15.84
N LEU A 99 -3.50 9.73 14.59
CA LEU A 99 -2.74 9.38 13.39
C LEU A 99 -2.56 10.59 12.46
N ARG A 100 -1.63 10.47 11.53
CA ARG A 100 -1.43 11.38 10.39
C ARG A 100 -1.16 10.57 9.14
N ILE A 101 -1.91 10.81 8.07
CA ILE A 101 -1.64 10.28 6.74
C ILE A 101 -0.51 11.11 6.14
N ILE A 102 0.59 10.45 5.77
CA ILE A 102 1.84 11.09 5.33
C ILE A 102 2.19 10.80 3.87
N ALA A 103 1.55 9.80 3.24
CA ALA A 103 1.74 9.50 1.81
C ALA A 103 0.62 8.58 1.28
N GLY A 104 0.52 8.49 -0.05
CA GLY A 104 -0.16 7.41 -0.75
C GLY A 104 0.67 6.14 -0.76
N SER A 105 0.05 5.01 -1.15
CA SER A 105 0.77 3.75 -1.34
C SER A 105 0.33 3.09 -2.64
N SER A 106 -0.76 2.34 -2.67
CA SER A 106 -1.23 1.63 -3.85
C SER A 106 -2.58 2.12 -4.33
N TYR A 107 -2.80 1.96 -5.65
CA TYR A 107 -4.03 2.31 -6.34
C TYR A 107 -4.55 1.12 -7.12
N ASP A 108 -5.87 1.03 -7.24
CA ASP A 108 -6.57 0.15 -8.14
C ASP A 108 -7.14 1.02 -9.28
N VAL A 109 -6.55 0.88 -10.45
CA VAL A 109 -6.88 1.72 -11.62
C VAL A 109 -6.98 0.86 -12.89
N PRO A 110 -7.72 1.29 -13.92
CA PRO A 110 -7.77 0.58 -15.20
C PRO A 110 -6.37 0.30 -15.76
N GLY A 111 -6.13 -0.93 -16.18
CA GLY A 111 -4.82 -1.39 -16.63
C GLY A 111 -3.88 -1.94 -15.54
N PHE A 112 -4.19 -1.66 -14.26
CA PHE A 112 -3.47 -2.17 -13.08
C PHE A 112 -4.46 -2.72 -12.04
N PRO A 113 -5.31 -3.70 -12.39
CA PRO A 113 -6.31 -4.20 -11.46
C PRO A 113 -5.64 -4.88 -10.26
N ALA A 114 -5.92 -4.37 -9.06
CA ALA A 114 -5.43 -4.91 -7.80
C ALA A 114 -6.48 -5.77 -7.10
N ALA A 115 -7.76 -5.51 -7.33
CA ALA A 115 -8.88 -6.22 -6.70
C ALA A 115 -10.00 -6.53 -7.69
N GLY A 116 -10.65 -7.68 -7.49
CA GLY A 116 -11.80 -8.08 -8.29
C GLY A 116 -12.87 -8.78 -7.45
N ILE A 117 -14.07 -8.82 -8.00
CA ILE A 117 -15.23 -9.46 -7.40
C ILE A 117 -15.39 -10.85 -8.01
N VAL A 118 -15.59 -11.84 -7.15
CA VAL A 118 -15.85 -13.23 -7.52
C VAL A 118 -17.16 -13.70 -6.89
N ALA A 119 -17.78 -14.67 -7.55
CA ALA A 119 -18.91 -15.42 -7.02
C ALA A 119 -18.52 -16.87 -6.68
N SER A 120 -19.14 -17.45 -5.66
CA SER A 120 -19.08 -18.89 -5.42
C SER A 120 -19.70 -19.63 -6.61
N ASN A 121 -19.23 -20.85 -6.89
CA ASN A 121 -19.81 -21.66 -7.97
C ASN A 121 -21.32 -21.86 -7.74
N GLN A 122 -21.72 -22.15 -6.51
CA GLN A 122 -23.13 -22.34 -6.16
C GLN A 122 -23.99 -21.10 -6.45
N ALA A 123 -23.55 -19.92 -6.00
CA ALA A 123 -24.30 -18.68 -6.25
C ALA A 123 -24.37 -18.36 -7.76
N TYR A 124 -23.26 -18.58 -8.47
CA TYR A 124 -23.20 -18.35 -9.92
C TYR A 124 -24.16 -19.26 -10.69
N ASP A 125 -24.22 -20.55 -10.35
CA ASP A 125 -25.13 -21.52 -10.98
C ASP A 125 -26.60 -21.19 -10.65
N ASN A 126 -26.86 -20.61 -9.48
CA ASN A 126 -28.17 -20.12 -9.04
C ASN A 126 -28.54 -18.73 -9.58
N GLY A 127 -27.77 -18.16 -10.52
CA GLY A 127 -28.13 -16.94 -11.24
C GLY A 127 -27.27 -15.70 -10.95
N LEU A 128 -26.32 -15.74 -10.01
CA LEU A 128 -25.41 -14.63 -9.74
C LEU A 128 -24.30 -14.56 -10.81
N LYS A 129 -24.69 -14.20 -12.05
CA LYS A 129 -23.80 -14.19 -13.22
C LYS A 129 -23.24 -12.80 -13.58
N SER A 130 -23.65 -11.77 -12.85
CA SER A 130 -23.21 -10.38 -13.08
C SER A 130 -23.34 -9.56 -11.81
N LEU A 131 -22.67 -8.39 -11.79
CA LEU A 131 -22.76 -7.45 -10.68
C LEU A 131 -24.20 -6.98 -10.40
N LYS A 132 -25.03 -6.84 -11.42
CA LYS A 132 -26.46 -6.45 -11.28
C LYS A 132 -27.29 -7.47 -10.52
N ALA A 133 -26.86 -8.72 -10.48
CA ALA A 133 -27.57 -9.80 -9.78
C ALA A 133 -27.18 -9.94 -8.31
N MET A 134 -26.32 -9.07 -7.75
CA MET A 134 -25.80 -9.22 -6.39
C MET A 134 -26.81 -8.90 -5.27
N ALA A 135 -27.94 -8.25 -5.57
CA ALA A 135 -28.97 -7.95 -4.57
C ALA A 135 -29.43 -9.22 -3.84
N ASN A 136 -29.63 -9.12 -2.52
CA ASN A 136 -30.02 -10.21 -1.62
C ASN A 136 -29.00 -11.36 -1.46
N HIS A 137 -27.81 -11.25 -2.06
CA HIS A 137 -26.70 -12.18 -1.85
C HIS A 137 -25.82 -11.76 -0.67
N SER A 138 -24.94 -12.68 -0.23
CA SER A 138 -23.95 -12.39 0.79
C SER A 138 -22.60 -11.99 0.16
N THR A 139 -21.84 -11.14 0.88
CA THR A 139 -20.47 -10.80 0.52
C THR A 139 -19.52 -10.97 1.70
N ALA A 140 -18.42 -11.70 1.47
CA ALA A 140 -17.35 -11.83 2.46
C ALA A 140 -16.40 -10.63 2.38
N LEU A 141 -16.10 -10.06 3.54
CA LEU A 141 -15.21 -8.91 3.73
C LEU A 141 -14.18 -9.22 4.81
N THR A 142 -13.07 -8.49 4.82
CA THR A 142 -12.15 -8.54 5.98
C THR A 142 -12.80 -7.90 7.20
N GLN A 143 -13.35 -6.68 7.02
CA GLN A 143 -13.94 -5.89 8.10
C GLN A 143 -15.03 -4.96 7.54
N ILE A 144 -16.06 -4.67 8.34
CA ILE A 144 -16.97 -3.55 8.07
C ILE A 144 -16.16 -2.25 8.15
N GLY A 145 -16.35 -1.36 7.19
CA GLY A 145 -15.59 -0.11 7.11
C GLY A 145 -14.17 -0.27 6.57
N SER A 146 -13.84 -1.43 5.95
CA SER A 146 -12.57 -1.61 5.22
C SER A 146 -12.62 -0.95 3.83
N SER A 147 -11.46 -0.78 3.24
CA SER A 147 -11.30 -0.29 1.87
C SER A 147 -12.06 -1.14 0.85
N TYR A 148 -12.06 -2.46 1.02
CA TYR A 148 -12.81 -3.38 0.16
C TYR A 148 -14.31 -3.32 0.40
N HIS A 149 -14.76 -3.01 1.63
CA HIS A 149 -16.18 -2.74 1.87
C HIS A 149 -16.63 -1.50 1.09
N TYR A 150 -15.84 -0.41 1.12
CA TYR A 150 -16.10 0.79 0.33
C TYR A 150 -16.14 0.51 -1.17
N ALA A 151 -15.07 -0.08 -1.71
CA ALA A 151 -14.96 -0.32 -3.15
C ALA A 151 -16.06 -1.26 -3.64
N PHE A 152 -16.34 -2.36 -2.91
CA PHE A 152 -17.43 -3.28 -3.24
C PHE A 152 -18.78 -2.59 -3.26
N ALA A 153 -19.07 -1.75 -2.26
CA ALA A 153 -20.33 -1.03 -2.19
C ALA A 153 -20.49 -0.03 -3.35
N VAL A 154 -19.43 0.74 -3.69
CA VAL A 154 -19.49 1.68 -4.81
C VAL A 154 -19.63 0.96 -6.14
N VAL A 155 -18.98 -0.20 -6.34
CA VAL A 155 -19.19 -1.05 -7.51
C VAL A 155 -20.65 -1.56 -7.57
N ALA A 156 -21.19 -2.03 -6.44
CA ALA A 156 -22.58 -2.48 -6.35
C ALA A 156 -23.56 -1.36 -6.72
N GLU A 157 -23.41 -0.17 -6.11
CA GLU A 157 -24.25 1.00 -6.37
C GLU A 157 -24.22 1.43 -7.84
N LYS A 158 -23.04 1.45 -8.49
CA LYS A 158 -22.92 1.75 -9.92
C LYS A 158 -23.62 0.74 -10.82
N ASN A 159 -23.77 -0.48 -10.33
CA ASN A 159 -24.50 -1.55 -11.03
C ASN A 159 -25.97 -1.65 -10.59
N GLY A 160 -26.49 -0.65 -9.87
CA GLY A 160 -27.90 -0.56 -9.45
C GLY A 160 -28.25 -1.45 -8.26
N VAL A 161 -27.26 -1.89 -7.48
CA VAL A 161 -27.45 -2.73 -6.29
C VAL A 161 -27.15 -1.91 -5.03
N ASP A 162 -28.14 -1.75 -4.15
CA ASP A 162 -27.92 -1.18 -2.82
C ASP A 162 -27.23 -2.22 -1.93
N ILE A 163 -26.02 -1.89 -1.42
CA ILE A 163 -25.25 -2.75 -0.51
C ILE A 163 -26.05 -3.15 0.73
N LYS A 164 -27.02 -2.34 1.16
CA LYS A 164 -27.88 -2.63 2.32
C LYS A 164 -28.83 -3.82 2.08
N THR A 165 -29.06 -4.19 0.83
CA THR A 165 -29.81 -5.40 0.50
C THR A 165 -28.99 -6.66 0.61
N MET A 166 -27.67 -6.53 0.76
CA MET A 166 -26.74 -7.64 0.85
C MET A 166 -26.37 -7.96 2.30
N ARG A 167 -26.10 -9.23 2.57
CA ARG A 167 -25.59 -9.66 3.87
C ARG A 167 -24.07 -9.59 3.90
N THR A 168 -23.49 -8.59 4.58
CA THR A 168 -22.03 -8.47 4.75
C THR A 168 -21.52 -9.43 5.84
N MET A 169 -20.44 -10.14 5.55
CA MET A 169 -19.81 -11.13 6.44
C MET A 169 -18.37 -10.72 6.74
N PRO A 170 -18.08 -10.08 7.91
CA PRO A 170 -16.72 -9.74 8.30
C PRO A 170 -15.97 -10.99 8.80
N LEU A 171 -14.90 -11.40 8.10
CA LEU A 171 -14.17 -12.64 8.32
C LEU A 171 -12.70 -12.43 8.72
N GLN A 172 -12.31 -11.21 9.04
CA GLN A 172 -11.03 -10.80 9.63
C GLN A 172 -9.80 -10.87 8.70
N SER A 173 -9.80 -11.72 7.67
CA SER A 173 -8.68 -11.82 6.73
C SER A 173 -9.17 -12.06 5.29
N LEU A 174 -8.32 -11.75 4.31
CA LEU A 174 -8.57 -12.06 2.90
C LEU A 174 -8.59 -13.58 2.65
N GLY A 175 -7.80 -14.35 3.39
CA GLY A 175 -7.79 -15.82 3.31
C GLY A 175 -9.12 -16.42 3.74
N ASN A 176 -9.69 -15.95 4.85
CA ASN A 176 -11.01 -16.39 5.32
C ASN A 176 -12.13 -15.99 4.35
N ALA A 177 -12.07 -14.78 3.78
CA ALA A 177 -13.02 -14.34 2.76
C ALA A 177 -12.96 -15.24 1.50
N ALA A 178 -11.75 -15.58 1.06
CA ALA A 178 -11.54 -16.52 -0.05
C ALA A 178 -12.07 -17.92 0.27
N ALA A 179 -11.79 -18.45 1.46
CA ALA A 179 -12.30 -19.75 1.89
C ALA A 179 -13.84 -19.79 1.95
N ALA A 180 -14.46 -18.70 2.42
CA ALA A 180 -15.92 -18.59 2.50
C ALA A 180 -16.59 -18.62 1.12
N VAL A 181 -16.05 -17.91 0.12
CA VAL A 181 -16.61 -17.91 -1.24
C VAL A 181 -16.32 -19.23 -1.96
N VAL A 182 -15.16 -19.84 -1.77
CA VAL A 182 -14.84 -21.16 -2.32
C VAL A 182 -15.74 -22.23 -1.75
N GLY A 183 -15.98 -22.22 -0.43
CA GLY A 183 -16.85 -23.16 0.26
C GLY A 183 -18.36 -22.89 0.11
N GLY A 184 -18.76 -21.78 -0.54
CA GLY A 184 -20.15 -21.41 -0.76
C GLY A 184 -20.90 -20.88 0.48
N SER A 185 -20.19 -20.60 1.59
CA SER A 185 -20.78 -19.96 2.78
C SER A 185 -20.99 -18.45 2.58
N ALA A 186 -20.26 -17.86 1.65
CA ALA A 186 -20.52 -16.54 1.09
C ALA A 186 -20.73 -16.63 -0.42
N ASP A 187 -21.70 -15.84 -0.94
CA ASP A 187 -22.02 -15.83 -2.36
C ASP A 187 -20.99 -15.07 -3.19
N THR A 188 -20.46 -13.98 -2.63
CA THR A 188 -19.46 -13.12 -3.29
C THR A 188 -18.33 -12.76 -2.33
N ALA A 189 -17.20 -12.36 -2.90
CA ALA A 189 -16.11 -11.68 -2.18
C ALA A 189 -15.38 -10.73 -3.12
N MET A 190 -14.85 -9.62 -2.58
CA MET A 190 -13.80 -8.85 -3.23
C MET A 190 -12.45 -9.34 -2.71
N LEU A 191 -11.60 -9.77 -3.62
CA LEU A 191 -10.30 -10.37 -3.30
C LEU A 191 -9.20 -9.66 -4.09
N THR A 192 -7.96 -9.69 -3.56
CA THR A 192 -6.79 -9.26 -4.33
C THR A 192 -6.62 -10.14 -5.57
N SER A 193 -6.09 -9.58 -6.64
CA SER A 193 -5.76 -10.32 -7.87
C SER A 193 -4.88 -11.54 -7.59
N ALA A 194 -3.95 -11.44 -6.63
CA ALA A 194 -3.09 -12.54 -6.19
C ALA A 194 -3.88 -13.76 -5.66
N ILE A 195 -4.98 -13.52 -4.96
CA ILE A 195 -5.82 -14.57 -4.38
C ILE A 195 -6.84 -15.06 -5.40
N LEU A 196 -7.54 -14.14 -6.06
CA LEU A 196 -8.65 -14.52 -6.93
C LEU A 196 -8.21 -15.26 -8.19
N LEU A 197 -7.10 -14.88 -8.84
CA LEU A 197 -6.71 -15.46 -10.13
C LEU A 197 -6.41 -16.96 -10.04
N PRO A 198 -5.62 -17.46 -9.06
CA PRO A 198 -5.45 -18.90 -8.89
C PRO A 198 -6.77 -19.65 -8.62
N LEU A 199 -7.70 -19.04 -7.88
CA LEU A 199 -9.00 -19.64 -7.60
C LEU A 199 -9.87 -19.73 -8.86
N VAL A 200 -9.87 -18.68 -9.69
CA VAL A 200 -10.57 -18.66 -10.98
C VAL A 200 -9.96 -19.68 -11.95
N GLN A 201 -8.62 -19.74 -12.05
CA GLN A 201 -7.93 -20.71 -12.92
C GLN A 201 -8.22 -22.15 -12.54
N LYS A 202 -8.35 -22.44 -11.22
CA LYS A 202 -8.73 -23.77 -10.71
C LYS A 202 -10.24 -24.04 -10.80
N GLY A 203 -11.04 -23.10 -11.29
CA GLY A 203 -12.51 -23.25 -11.34
C GLY A 203 -13.20 -23.25 -9.97
N GLN A 204 -12.51 -22.81 -8.91
CA GLN A 204 -13.04 -22.81 -7.54
C GLN A 204 -14.04 -21.67 -7.28
N VAL A 205 -13.96 -20.59 -8.06
CA VAL A 205 -14.88 -19.45 -8.03
C VAL A 205 -15.10 -18.93 -9.46
N LYS A 206 -16.10 -18.08 -9.65
CA LYS A 206 -16.39 -17.40 -10.93
C LYS A 206 -16.00 -15.93 -10.82
N PHE A 207 -15.23 -15.45 -11.78
CA PHE A 207 -14.88 -14.05 -11.89
C PHE A 207 -16.06 -13.25 -12.39
N LEU A 208 -16.37 -12.10 -11.75
CA LEU A 208 -17.46 -11.22 -12.17
C LEU A 208 -16.91 -9.92 -12.78
N SER A 209 -16.00 -9.22 -12.11
CA SER A 209 -15.45 -7.94 -12.61
C SER A 209 -14.19 -7.54 -11.83
N TRP A 210 -13.35 -6.68 -12.45
CA TRP A 210 -12.37 -5.90 -11.73
C TRP A 210 -13.02 -4.68 -11.08
N ALA A 211 -12.63 -4.34 -9.86
CA ALA A 211 -13.17 -3.17 -9.17
C ALA A 211 -12.76 -1.86 -9.87
N ALA A 212 -11.54 -1.81 -10.39
CA ALA A 212 -11.00 -0.66 -11.11
C ALA A 212 -11.79 -0.24 -12.37
N ASP A 213 -12.51 -1.18 -13.00
CA ASP A 213 -13.30 -0.89 -14.20
C ASP A 213 -14.49 0.03 -13.87
N ASP A 214 -15.04 -0.12 -12.66
CA ASP A 214 -16.12 0.73 -12.16
C ASP A 214 -15.60 1.89 -11.30
N VAL A 215 -14.63 1.64 -10.44
CA VAL A 215 -14.18 2.57 -9.41
C VAL A 215 -12.67 2.60 -9.35
N PRO A 216 -11.99 3.49 -10.11
CA PRO A 216 -10.59 3.82 -9.81
C PRO A 216 -10.49 4.45 -8.42
N TRP A 217 -9.60 3.93 -7.56
CA TRP A 217 -9.53 4.36 -6.16
C TRP A 217 -8.16 4.14 -5.54
N GLN A 218 -7.88 4.89 -4.49
CA GLN A 218 -6.69 4.69 -3.66
C GLN A 218 -6.96 3.58 -2.66
N VAL A 219 -6.26 2.46 -2.81
CA VAL A 219 -6.45 1.25 -2.00
C VAL A 219 -5.84 1.41 -0.63
N ALA A 220 -4.61 1.94 -0.59
CA ALA A 220 -3.81 2.01 0.62
C ALA A 220 -3.12 3.37 0.79
N LEU A 221 -2.92 3.73 2.04
CA LEU A 221 -2.21 4.93 2.48
C LEU A 221 -1.06 4.56 3.42
N VAL A 222 -0.18 5.52 3.64
CA VAL A 222 0.90 5.46 4.64
C VAL A 222 0.59 6.45 5.74
N TRP A 223 0.78 6.03 6.98
CA TRP A 223 0.54 6.86 8.16
C TRP A 223 1.55 6.65 9.26
N THR A 224 1.57 7.55 10.19
CA THR A 224 2.31 7.45 11.45
C THR A 224 1.45 7.99 12.59
N SER A 225 1.87 7.82 13.85
CA SER A 225 1.18 8.46 14.97
C SER A 225 1.30 9.99 14.92
N GLY A 226 0.32 10.69 15.45
CA GLY A 226 0.38 12.15 15.60
C GLY A 226 1.62 12.59 16.41
N LYS A 227 2.02 11.79 17.40
CA LYS A 227 3.24 12.01 18.18
C LYS A 227 4.49 11.91 17.29
N THR A 228 4.68 10.81 16.57
CA THR A 228 5.83 10.62 15.67
C THR A 228 5.90 11.72 14.61
N ALA A 229 4.76 12.09 14.00
CA ALA A 229 4.70 13.17 13.02
C ALA A 229 5.16 14.53 13.56
N ASN A 230 4.94 14.78 14.85
CA ASN A 230 5.30 16.07 15.48
C ASN A 230 6.71 16.05 16.09
N GLU A 231 7.12 14.95 16.72
CA GLU A 231 8.35 14.88 17.50
C GLU A 231 9.53 14.31 16.72
N ARG A 232 9.28 13.45 15.71
CA ARG A 232 10.32 12.76 14.91
C ARG A 232 10.23 13.10 13.42
N GLY A 233 10.02 14.39 13.09
CA GLY A 233 9.83 14.85 11.70
C GLY A 233 10.99 14.54 10.77
N ALA A 234 12.24 14.47 11.26
CA ALA A 234 13.40 14.05 10.47
C ALA A 234 13.26 12.56 10.09
N THR A 235 12.94 11.69 11.04
CA THR A 235 12.73 10.26 10.81
C THR A 235 11.60 10.01 9.80
N VAL A 236 10.49 10.78 9.88
CA VAL A 236 9.40 10.71 8.89
C VAL A 236 9.90 11.05 7.48
N LYS A 237 10.72 12.09 7.33
CA LYS A 237 11.29 12.49 6.02
C LYS A 237 12.23 11.42 5.47
N HIS A 238 13.13 10.87 6.29
CA HIS A 238 14.04 9.79 5.90
C HIS A 238 13.28 8.52 5.49
N PHE A 239 12.25 8.12 6.27
CA PHE A 239 11.37 7.02 5.91
C PHE A 239 10.71 7.23 4.53
N LEU A 240 10.13 8.41 4.31
CA LEU A 240 9.48 8.74 3.03
C LEU A 240 10.48 8.82 1.88
N ALA A 241 11.70 9.30 2.10
CA ALA A 241 12.75 9.32 1.09
C ALA A 241 13.11 7.90 0.64
N ALA A 242 13.34 6.98 1.58
CA ALA A 242 13.59 5.57 1.29
C ALA A 242 12.41 4.91 0.56
N MET A 243 11.19 5.11 1.05
CA MET A 243 10.00 4.52 0.45
C MET A 243 9.72 5.05 -0.97
N ARG A 244 9.93 6.37 -1.24
CA ARG A 244 9.81 6.95 -2.59
C ARG A 244 10.82 6.34 -3.55
N ARG A 245 12.06 6.09 -3.15
CA ARG A 245 13.03 5.38 -4.00
C ARG A 245 12.52 3.99 -4.37
N GLY A 246 11.95 3.25 -3.42
CA GLY A 246 11.29 1.97 -3.68
C GLY A 246 10.10 2.10 -4.62
N ALA A 247 9.27 3.14 -4.49
CA ALA A 247 8.14 3.41 -5.37
C ALA A 247 8.57 3.78 -6.79
N HIS A 248 9.62 4.58 -6.95
CA HIS A 248 10.23 4.88 -8.25
C HIS A 248 10.72 3.61 -8.94
N ASP A 249 11.38 2.70 -8.22
CA ASP A 249 11.85 1.44 -8.78
C ASP A 249 10.68 0.52 -9.20
N VAL A 250 9.61 0.47 -8.38
CA VAL A 250 8.38 -0.27 -8.73
C VAL A 250 7.73 0.32 -9.97
N ALA A 251 7.57 1.64 -10.04
CA ALA A 251 7.00 2.29 -11.21
C ALA A 251 7.86 2.08 -12.46
N ALA A 252 9.18 2.26 -12.37
CA ALA A 252 10.12 2.03 -13.48
C ALA A 252 10.15 0.57 -13.96
N ALA A 253 9.77 -0.38 -13.09
CA ALA A 253 9.73 -1.79 -13.43
C ALA A 253 8.41 -2.24 -14.08
N PHE A 254 7.31 -1.51 -13.89
CA PHE A 254 5.98 -2.02 -14.26
C PHE A 254 5.12 -1.04 -15.07
N VAL A 255 5.51 0.24 -15.16
CA VAL A 255 4.76 1.25 -15.92
C VAL A 255 5.51 1.58 -17.20
N GLY A 256 4.93 1.18 -18.34
CA GLY A 256 5.49 1.51 -19.65
C GLY A 256 5.37 3.00 -19.99
N PRO A 257 6.05 3.46 -21.06
CA PRO A 257 6.00 4.85 -21.50
C PRO A 257 4.58 5.34 -21.85
N ASP A 258 3.68 4.42 -22.17
CA ASP A 258 2.26 4.67 -22.47
C ASP A 258 1.38 4.68 -21.21
N GLY A 259 1.98 4.55 -20.02
CA GLY A 259 1.28 4.49 -18.74
C GLY A 259 0.61 3.14 -18.46
N LYS A 260 0.80 2.13 -19.31
CA LYS A 260 0.23 0.80 -19.12
C LYS A 260 1.20 -0.14 -18.43
N LYS A 261 0.66 -1.22 -17.87
CA LYS A 261 1.43 -2.28 -17.25
C LYS A 261 2.32 -2.96 -18.29
N ASN A 262 3.64 -3.01 -18.03
CA ASN A 262 4.63 -3.62 -18.89
C ASN A 262 5.68 -4.35 -18.05
N PHE A 263 5.93 -5.62 -18.34
CA PHE A 263 6.92 -6.45 -17.64
C PHE A 263 8.19 -6.71 -18.45
N ASP A 264 8.30 -6.14 -19.66
CA ASP A 264 9.47 -6.27 -20.52
C ASP A 264 10.48 -5.12 -20.33
N LEU A 265 10.29 -4.33 -19.25
CA LEU A 265 11.20 -3.24 -18.89
C LEU A 265 12.49 -3.80 -18.27
N PRO A 266 13.64 -3.12 -18.40
CA PRO A 266 14.94 -3.65 -17.98
C PRO A 266 15.04 -4.06 -16.50
N THR A 267 14.24 -3.42 -15.62
CA THR A 267 14.26 -3.69 -14.18
C THR A 267 13.11 -4.58 -13.70
N SER A 268 12.21 -5.01 -14.62
CA SER A 268 11.00 -5.77 -14.26
C SER A 268 11.34 -7.09 -13.56
N GLU A 269 12.21 -7.91 -14.13
CA GLU A 269 12.54 -9.23 -13.59
C GLU A 269 13.07 -9.15 -12.15
N ALA A 270 14.07 -8.29 -11.93
CA ALA A 270 14.68 -8.12 -10.61
C ALA A 270 13.67 -7.59 -9.57
N THR A 271 12.84 -6.62 -9.96
CA THR A 271 11.86 -6.01 -9.04
C THR A 271 10.70 -6.98 -8.75
N VAL A 272 10.21 -7.73 -9.76
CA VAL A 272 9.22 -8.79 -9.53
C VAL A 272 9.75 -9.84 -8.58
N ALA A 273 11.03 -10.27 -8.72
CA ALA A 273 11.64 -11.29 -7.88
C ALA A 273 11.67 -10.84 -6.40
N ILE A 274 12.00 -9.57 -6.13
CA ILE A 274 11.95 -9.00 -4.77
C ILE A 274 10.53 -9.10 -4.19
N VAL A 275 9.52 -8.63 -4.94
CA VAL A 275 8.14 -8.65 -4.48
C VAL A 275 7.64 -10.08 -4.31
N ALA A 276 7.89 -10.97 -5.26
CA ALA A 276 7.51 -12.38 -5.23
C ALA A 276 8.03 -13.11 -3.98
N LYS A 277 9.32 -12.91 -3.68
CA LYS A 277 9.96 -13.42 -2.46
C LYS A 277 9.27 -12.88 -1.21
N SER A 278 8.97 -11.58 -1.17
CA SER A 278 8.40 -10.91 0.01
C SER A 278 6.96 -11.34 0.30
N ILE A 279 6.15 -11.62 -0.73
CA ILE A 279 4.75 -12.05 -0.57
C ILE A 279 4.56 -13.57 -0.70
N ASN A 280 5.65 -14.31 -0.87
CA ASN A 280 5.65 -15.78 -1.03
C ASN A 280 4.73 -16.26 -2.17
N LEU A 281 4.84 -15.63 -3.34
CA LEU A 281 4.08 -16.01 -4.54
C LEU A 281 5.01 -16.32 -5.71
N PRO A 282 4.59 -17.21 -6.64
CA PRO A 282 5.27 -17.39 -7.91
C PRO A 282 5.38 -16.08 -8.70
N VAL A 283 6.47 -15.90 -9.45
CA VAL A 283 6.76 -14.70 -10.24
C VAL A 283 5.58 -14.31 -11.15
N GLU A 284 5.00 -15.26 -11.88
CA GLU A 284 3.89 -14.99 -12.80
C GLU A 284 2.61 -14.53 -12.09
N GLN A 285 2.33 -15.06 -10.90
CA GLN A 285 1.21 -14.59 -10.09
C GLN A 285 1.50 -13.21 -9.49
N THR A 286 2.75 -12.94 -9.12
CA THR A 286 3.18 -11.64 -8.62
C THR A 286 3.04 -10.55 -9.68
N LYS A 287 3.40 -10.81 -10.94
CA LYS A 287 3.20 -9.86 -12.05
C LYS A 287 1.75 -9.41 -12.15
N VAL A 288 0.82 -10.31 -12.00
CA VAL A 288 -0.62 -9.96 -12.06
C VAL A 288 -1.05 -9.20 -10.80
N ALA A 289 -0.52 -9.57 -9.65
CA ALA A 289 -0.88 -9.01 -8.34
C ALA A 289 -0.44 -7.55 -8.14
N ILE A 290 0.59 -7.10 -8.85
CA ILE A 290 1.13 -5.74 -8.70
C ILE A 290 0.12 -4.74 -9.27
N GLY A 291 -0.44 -3.90 -8.40
CA GLY A 291 -1.26 -2.75 -8.73
C GLY A 291 -0.42 -1.53 -9.15
N TYR A 292 -1.08 -0.42 -9.42
CA TYR A 292 -0.40 0.84 -9.70
C TYR A 292 0.20 1.43 -8.43
N THR A 293 1.46 1.85 -8.52
CA THR A 293 2.16 2.64 -7.50
C THR A 293 2.53 3.99 -8.09
N ASP A 294 2.09 5.07 -7.46
CA ASP A 294 2.54 6.41 -7.82
C ASP A 294 4.01 6.57 -7.37
N PRO A 295 4.94 6.95 -8.27
CA PRO A 295 6.36 7.02 -7.93
C PRO A 295 6.66 8.05 -6.82
N ASP A 296 5.91 9.13 -6.72
CA ASP A 296 6.07 10.15 -5.69
C ASP A 296 5.24 9.87 -4.43
N LEU A 297 4.51 8.72 -4.40
CA LEU A 297 3.61 8.34 -3.31
C LEU A 297 2.56 9.42 -3.02
N ARG A 298 2.02 10.05 -4.07
CA ARG A 298 1.02 11.11 -3.95
C ARG A 298 -0.27 10.58 -3.37
N VAL A 299 -1.00 11.43 -2.66
CA VAL A 299 -2.32 11.13 -2.09
C VAL A 299 -3.39 11.66 -3.04
N ASP A 300 -4.34 10.83 -3.45
CA ASP A 300 -5.56 11.27 -4.15
C ASP A 300 -6.55 11.84 -3.11
N GLU A 301 -6.39 13.13 -2.81
CA GLU A 301 -7.22 13.82 -1.83
C GLU A 301 -8.70 13.86 -2.25
N THR A 302 -8.99 13.85 -3.55
CA THR A 302 -10.36 13.78 -4.07
C THR A 302 -10.98 12.43 -3.74
N ASP A 303 -10.24 11.33 -3.91
CA ASP A 303 -10.73 10.01 -3.54
C ASP A 303 -10.82 9.83 -2.03
N VAL A 304 -9.84 10.34 -1.26
CA VAL A 304 -9.90 10.36 0.21
C VAL A 304 -11.17 11.07 0.69
N ALA A 305 -11.51 12.23 0.13
CA ALA A 305 -12.74 12.95 0.46
C ALA A 305 -13.99 12.12 0.14
N ARG A 306 -14.01 11.45 -1.02
CA ARG A 306 -15.11 10.58 -1.45
C ARG A 306 -15.28 9.38 -0.49
N GLN A 307 -14.18 8.76 -0.06
CA GLN A 307 -14.20 7.66 0.89
C GLN A 307 -14.72 8.11 2.27
N ILE A 308 -14.23 9.25 2.79
CA ILE A 308 -14.72 9.83 4.05
C ILE A 308 -16.23 10.10 3.97
N ALA A 309 -16.69 10.72 2.88
CA ALA A 309 -18.10 11.02 2.67
C ALA A 309 -18.95 9.75 2.63
N TRP A 310 -18.49 8.70 1.95
CA TRP A 310 -19.18 7.42 1.89
C TRP A 310 -19.27 6.77 3.28
N PHE A 311 -18.15 6.64 4.01
CA PHE A 311 -18.15 6.06 5.36
C PHE A 311 -19.06 6.85 6.32
N ARG A 312 -19.12 8.18 6.16
CA ARG A 312 -20.05 9.03 6.93
C ARG A 312 -21.50 8.74 6.55
N GLY A 313 -21.80 8.66 5.26
CA GLY A 313 -23.13 8.30 4.76
C GLY A 313 -23.64 6.94 5.25
N GLN A 314 -22.70 6.01 5.53
CA GLN A 314 -23.00 4.72 6.15
C GLN A 314 -23.03 4.75 7.69
N GLY A 315 -22.84 5.93 8.33
CA GLY A 315 -22.82 6.08 9.79
C GLY A 315 -21.58 5.50 10.48
N MET A 316 -20.53 5.13 9.72
CA MET A 316 -19.27 4.57 10.24
C MET A 316 -18.33 5.67 10.75
N ILE A 317 -18.44 6.87 10.22
CA ILE A 317 -17.79 8.09 10.71
C ILE A 317 -18.90 9.02 11.22
N LYS A 318 -18.82 9.42 12.48
CA LYS A 318 -19.86 10.23 13.16
C LYS A 318 -19.55 11.71 13.12
N THR A 319 -18.29 12.10 13.02
CA THR A 319 -17.83 13.48 13.03
C THR A 319 -17.67 14.04 11.63
N ASP A 320 -17.88 15.34 11.47
CA ASP A 320 -17.64 16.03 10.19
C ASP A 320 -16.22 16.60 10.17
N PHE A 321 -15.45 16.22 9.15
CA PHE A 321 -14.09 16.72 8.91
C PHE A 321 -13.72 16.60 7.43
N GLY A 322 -12.83 17.47 7.00
CA GLY A 322 -12.24 17.46 5.67
C GLY A 322 -10.94 16.67 5.59
N VAL A 323 -10.40 16.58 4.38
CA VAL A 323 -9.12 15.89 4.09
C VAL A 323 -7.96 16.53 4.86
N ASP A 324 -7.98 17.85 5.04
CA ASP A 324 -6.98 18.62 5.78
C ASP A 324 -6.80 18.18 7.25
N LYS A 325 -7.81 17.53 7.84
CA LYS A 325 -7.71 17.00 9.19
C LYS A 325 -6.98 15.67 9.26
N VAL A 326 -6.97 14.90 8.18
CA VAL A 326 -6.43 13.54 8.15
C VAL A 326 -5.09 13.45 7.41
N VAL A 327 -4.91 14.23 6.33
CA VAL A 327 -3.67 14.29 5.55
C VAL A 327 -2.75 15.36 6.10
N ASP A 328 -1.50 15.00 6.37
CA ASP A 328 -0.48 15.92 6.86
C ASP A 328 0.32 16.52 5.70
N ALA A 329 -0.06 17.70 5.26
CA ALA A 329 0.59 18.40 4.15
C ALA A 329 2.09 18.74 4.38
N ARG A 330 2.62 18.57 5.60
CA ARG A 330 4.07 18.69 5.85
C ARG A 330 4.87 17.57 5.17
N TYR A 331 4.22 16.44 4.88
CA TYR A 331 4.84 15.20 4.38
C TYR A 331 4.19 14.68 3.11
N ALA A 332 2.87 14.71 3.04
CA ALA A 332 2.10 14.22 1.91
C ALA A 332 2.21 15.15 0.69
N ILE A 333 2.27 14.55 -0.49
CA ILE A 333 2.19 15.23 -1.77
C ILE A 333 0.82 14.90 -2.35
N ALA A 334 0.02 15.93 -2.65
CA ALA A 334 -1.29 15.74 -3.27
C ALA A 334 -1.14 15.30 -4.74
N LEU A 335 -2.01 14.38 -5.18
CA LEU A 335 -2.16 14.10 -6.60
C LEU A 335 -2.79 15.32 -7.29
N PRO A 336 -2.26 15.77 -8.43
CA PRO A 336 -2.86 16.89 -9.15
C PRO A 336 -4.33 16.60 -9.51
N GLU A 337 -5.20 17.57 -9.28
CA GLU A 337 -6.60 17.46 -9.70
C GLU A 337 -6.68 17.17 -11.21
N LYS A 338 -7.43 16.16 -11.59
CA LYS A 338 -7.76 15.94 -13.02
C LYS A 338 -8.62 17.10 -13.48
N LYS A 339 -8.06 17.98 -14.34
CA LYS A 339 -8.89 18.97 -15.00
C LYS A 339 -10.04 18.26 -15.72
N PRO A 340 -11.29 18.72 -15.58
CA PRO A 340 -12.39 18.15 -16.34
C PRO A 340 -12.02 18.20 -17.83
N ALA A 341 -12.22 17.08 -18.54
CA ALA A 341 -12.07 17.05 -19.99
C ALA A 341 -13.01 18.11 -20.57
N ARG A 342 -12.42 19.07 -21.33
CA ARG A 342 -13.16 20.13 -22.01
C ARG A 342 -13.94 19.53 -23.18
#